data_c6a28e51d191c25c7946debad5ab94bc
#
_entry.id   c6a28e51d191c25c7946debad5ab94bc
#
_cell.length_a   1.000
_cell.length_b   1.000
_cell.length_c   1.000
_cell.angle_alpha   90.00
_cell.angle_beta   90.00
_cell.angle_gamma   90.00
#
_symmetry.space_group_name_H-M   'P 1'
#
loop_
_entity.id
_entity.type
_entity.pdbx_description
1 polymer ?
#
loop_
_entity_poly.entity_id
_entity_poly.type
_entity_poly.pdbx_seq_one_letter_code
_entity_poly.pdbx_strand_id
1 'polypeptide(L)'
;MKERGYIEQLWREEKYHVLLHSQQSYQMIRNALKTDLSLHQIQQMIDDALLIEPSIGSVCNAFDHMWGYFKKCANEEERQQSKLLKADFINGKIDTQTLLDFLAELANKYDVQYLLQSRVLNTKRKR
;
A
#
# COMPACT_ATOMS: atom_id res chain seq x y z
N MET A 1 -12.68 22.27 3.16
CA MET A 1 -12.51 21.35 2.02
C MET A 1 -13.83 20.63 1.78
N LYS A 2 -14.21 20.47 0.54
CA LYS A 2 -15.45 19.78 0.21
C LYS A 2 -15.30 18.27 0.45
N GLU A 3 -16.41 17.58 0.62
CA GLU A 3 -16.40 16.14 0.88
C GLU A 3 -15.57 15.38 -0.16
N ARG A 4 -15.66 15.74 -1.43
CA ARG A 4 -14.87 15.09 -2.47
C ARG A 4 -13.37 15.16 -2.20
N GLY A 5 -12.90 16.28 -1.70
CA GLY A 5 -11.49 16.45 -1.33
C GLY A 5 -11.06 15.52 -0.21
N TYR A 6 -11.93 15.35 0.79
CA TYR A 6 -11.64 14.41 1.90
C TYR A 6 -11.62 12.97 1.42
N ILE A 7 -12.51 12.59 0.49
CA ILE A 7 -12.55 11.26 -0.09
C ILE A 7 -11.24 10.98 -0.84
N GLU A 8 -10.78 11.94 -1.65
CA GLU A 8 -9.55 11.78 -2.42
C GLU A 8 -8.34 11.65 -1.51
N GLN A 9 -8.30 12.43 -0.44
CA GLN A 9 -7.22 12.35 0.54
C GLN A 9 -7.23 11.02 1.26
N LEU A 10 -8.40 10.56 1.69
CA LEU A 10 -8.55 9.28 2.36
C LEU A 10 -8.05 8.15 1.46
N TRP A 11 -8.47 8.13 0.20
CA TRP A 11 -8.06 7.09 -0.74
C TRP A 11 -6.56 7.13 -1.00
N ARG A 12 -6.00 8.32 -1.11
CA ARG A 12 -4.56 8.48 -1.27
C ARG A 12 -3.79 7.82 -0.12
N GLU A 13 -4.29 7.95 1.09
CA GLU A 13 -3.64 7.39 2.27
C GLU A 13 -3.84 5.90 2.44
N GLU A 14 -5.01 5.37 2.06
CA GLU A 14 -5.40 3.98 2.35
C GLU A 14 -5.26 3.04 1.17
N LYS A 15 -5.03 3.55 -0.02
CA LYS A 15 -5.08 2.78 -1.26
C LYS A 15 -4.18 1.53 -1.23
N TYR A 16 -2.94 1.69 -0.83
CA TYR A 16 -2.01 0.55 -0.80
C TYR A 16 -2.26 -0.38 0.39
N HIS A 17 -2.82 0.15 1.47
CA HIS A 17 -3.25 -0.70 2.57
C HIS A 17 -4.37 -1.64 2.12
N VAL A 18 -5.37 -1.09 1.42
CA VAL A 18 -6.45 -1.90 0.86
C VAL A 18 -5.89 -2.93 -0.14
N LEU A 19 -5.00 -2.49 -1.02
CA LEU A 19 -4.42 -3.38 -2.04
C LEU A 19 -3.66 -4.55 -1.39
N LEU A 20 -2.95 -4.28 -0.30
CA LEU A 20 -2.23 -5.31 0.45
C LEU A 20 -3.18 -6.41 0.95
N HIS A 21 -4.37 -6.02 1.39
CA HIS A 21 -5.36 -6.97 1.89
C HIS A 21 -6.14 -7.66 0.78
N SER A 22 -6.54 -6.91 -0.26
CA SER A 22 -7.43 -7.47 -1.28
C SER A 22 -7.43 -6.63 -2.55
N GLN A 23 -6.95 -7.20 -3.63
CA GLN A 23 -7.02 -6.55 -4.93
C GLN A 23 -8.46 -6.36 -5.39
N GLN A 24 -9.33 -7.32 -5.09
CA GLN A 24 -10.74 -7.23 -5.44
C GLN A 24 -11.39 -6.01 -4.79
N SER A 25 -11.15 -5.83 -3.48
CA SER A 25 -11.67 -4.66 -2.76
C SER A 25 -11.10 -3.36 -3.32
N TYR A 26 -9.81 -3.36 -3.66
CA TYR A 26 -9.17 -2.21 -4.29
C TYR A 26 -9.91 -1.80 -5.56
N GLN A 27 -10.22 -2.75 -6.45
CA GLN A 27 -10.94 -2.47 -7.69
C GLN A 27 -12.36 -2.00 -7.42
N MET A 28 -13.04 -2.61 -6.45
CA MET A 28 -14.39 -2.21 -6.09
C MET A 28 -14.44 -0.76 -5.60
N ILE A 29 -13.48 -0.37 -4.76
CA ILE A 29 -13.43 1.00 -4.25
C ILE A 29 -13.09 1.97 -5.38
N ARG A 30 -12.14 1.63 -6.25
CA ARG A 30 -11.81 2.48 -7.39
C ARG A 30 -13.05 2.75 -8.25
N ASN A 31 -13.87 1.73 -8.48
CA ASN A 31 -15.11 1.90 -9.23
C ASN A 31 -16.11 2.76 -8.47
N ALA A 32 -16.23 2.54 -7.16
CA ALA A 32 -17.13 3.31 -6.32
C ALA A 32 -16.78 4.80 -6.29
N LEU A 33 -15.49 5.13 -6.39
CA LEU A 33 -15.02 6.52 -6.39
C LEU A 33 -15.51 7.31 -7.60
N LYS A 34 -15.97 6.63 -8.64
CA LYS A 34 -16.53 7.27 -9.83
C LYS A 34 -18.01 7.59 -9.66
N THR A 35 -18.60 7.21 -8.54
CA THR A 35 -20.02 7.43 -8.26
C THR A 35 -20.18 8.48 -7.15
N ASP A 36 -21.42 8.74 -6.74
CA ASP A 36 -21.73 9.75 -5.73
C ASP A 36 -21.77 9.21 -4.31
N LEU A 37 -20.90 8.25 -3.98
CA LEU A 37 -20.85 7.74 -2.62
C LEU A 37 -20.30 8.80 -1.66
N SER A 38 -20.81 8.79 -0.43
CA SER A 38 -20.37 9.71 0.62
C SER A 38 -19.03 9.27 1.20
N LEU A 39 -18.39 10.19 1.92
CA LEU A 39 -17.16 9.88 2.65
C LEU A 39 -17.38 8.70 3.59
N HIS A 40 -18.53 8.69 4.31
CA HIS A 40 -18.85 7.59 5.23
C HIS A 40 -18.92 6.24 4.51
N GLN A 41 -19.54 6.22 3.33
CA GLN A 41 -19.68 4.98 2.56
C GLN A 41 -18.31 4.48 2.07
N ILE A 42 -17.46 5.37 1.60
CA ILE A 42 -16.11 4.99 1.17
C ILE A 42 -15.29 4.49 2.36
N GLN A 43 -15.37 5.18 3.51
CA GLN A 43 -14.66 4.74 4.71
C GLN A 43 -15.11 3.33 5.12
N GLN A 44 -16.40 3.05 5.02
CA GLN A 44 -16.92 1.71 5.35
C GLN A 44 -16.36 0.65 4.42
N MET A 45 -16.28 0.95 3.12
CA MET A 45 -15.70 0.01 2.16
C MET A 45 -14.23 -0.27 2.48
N ILE A 46 -13.49 0.76 2.87
CA ILE A 46 -12.09 0.61 3.26
C ILE A 46 -11.99 -0.25 4.52
N ASP A 47 -12.80 0.05 5.54
CA ASP A 47 -12.77 -0.71 6.80
C ASP A 47 -13.07 -2.19 6.56
N ASP A 48 -14.06 -2.48 5.71
CA ASP A 48 -14.42 -3.86 5.37
C ASP A 48 -13.25 -4.57 4.65
N ALA A 49 -12.59 -3.87 3.75
CA ALA A 49 -11.46 -4.43 3.01
C ALA A 49 -10.30 -4.80 3.95
N LEU A 50 -10.06 -3.98 4.96
CA LEU A 50 -8.95 -4.20 5.90
C LEU A 50 -9.22 -5.37 6.85
N LEU A 51 -10.45 -5.89 6.89
CA LEU A 51 -10.79 -7.09 7.64
C LEU A 51 -10.48 -8.38 6.86
N ILE A 52 -10.22 -8.27 5.57
CA ILE A 52 -9.90 -9.44 4.74
C ILE A 52 -8.46 -9.85 5.03
N GLU A 53 -8.24 -11.15 5.26
CA GLU A 53 -6.91 -11.68 5.50
C GLU A 53 -6.04 -11.51 4.27
N PRO A 54 -4.86 -10.86 4.37
CA PRO A 54 -3.95 -10.76 3.24
C PRO A 54 -3.47 -12.15 2.81
N SER A 55 -3.24 -12.31 1.51
CA SER A 55 -2.64 -13.52 0.96
C SER A 55 -1.21 -13.22 0.49
N ILE A 56 -0.44 -14.27 0.24
CA ILE A 56 0.90 -14.10 -0.33
C ILE A 56 0.79 -13.30 -1.63
N GLY A 57 -0.20 -13.64 -2.47
CA GLY A 57 -0.40 -12.95 -3.73
C GLY A 57 -0.77 -11.48 -3.57
N SER A 58 -1.67 -11.15 -2.63
CA SER A 58 -2.08 -9.77 -2.43
C SER A 58 -0.93 -8.92 -1.88
N VAL A 59 -0.15 -9.48 -0.96
CA VAL A 59 1.01 -8.77 -0.41
C VAL A 59 2.06 -8.51 -1.49
N CYS A 60 2.39 -9.53 -2.30
CA CYS A 60 3.36 -9.36 -3.39
C CYS A 60 2.88 -8.35 -4.41
N ASN A 61 1.59 -8.37 -4.74
CA ASN A 61 1.03 -7.41 -5.67
C ASN A 61 1.16 -5.98 -5.16
N ALA A 62 0.84 -5.75 -3.89
CA ALA A 62 0.98 -4.42 -3.30
C ALA A 62 2.46 -4.01 -3.23
N PHE A 63 3.34 -4.95 -2.87
CA PHE A 63 4.78 -4.69 -2.84
C PHE A 63 5.28 -4.24 -4.22
N ASP A 64 4.88 -4.95 -5.27
CA ASP A 64 5.30 -4.62 -6.63
C ASP A 64 4.84 -3.23 -7.05
N HIS A 65 3.60 -2.86 -6.71
CA HIS A 65 3.07 -1.54 -7.03
C HIS A 65 3.87 -0.43 -6.32
N MET A 66 4.18 -0.63 -5.05
CA MET A 66 4.94 0.37 -4.29
C MET A 66 6.41 0.41 -4.72
N TRP A 67 7.01 -0.75 -5.00
CA TRP A 67 8.37 -0.81 -5.53
C TRP A 67 8.50 -0.04 -6.85
N GLY A 68 7.43 -0.01 -7.64
CA GLY A 68 7.41 0.73 -8.90
C GLY A 68 7.84 2.19 -8.78
N TYR A 69 7.63 2.81 -7.62
CA TYR A 69 8.05 4.19 -7.40
C TYR A 69 9.56 4.36 -7.40
N PHE A 70 10.31 3.29 -7.21
CA PHE A 70 11.77 3.35 -7.06
C PHE A 70 12.53 2.81 -8.27
N LYS A 71 11.83 2.26 -9.27
CA LYS A 71 12.48 1.58 -10.39
C LYS A 71 13.50 2.45 -11.11
N LYS A 72 13.24 3.76 -11.22
CA LYS A 72 14.11 4.67 -11.95
C LYS A 72 15.24 5.23 -11.10
N CYS A 73 15.11 5.23 -9.78
CA CYS A 73 16.10 5.88 -8.91
C CYS A 73 16.90 4.88 -8.08
N ALA A 74 16.40 3.65 -7.90
CA ALA A 74 17.07 2.66 -7.07
C ALA A 74 18.42 2.26 -7.68
N ASN A 75 19.40 2.01 -6.79
CA ASN A 75 20.69 1.48 -7.23
C ASN A 75 20.62 -0.04 -7.40
N GLU A 76 21.70 -0.64 -7.89
CA GLU A 76 21.73 -2.06 -8.18
C GLU A 76 21.55 -2.91 -6.91
N GLU A 77 22.17 -2.50 -5.82
CA GLU A 77 22.04 -3.22 -4.55
C GLU A 77 20.59 -3.25 -4.07
N GLU A 78 19.89 -2.12 -4.18
CA GLU A 78 18.47 -2.03 -3.80
C GLU A 78 17.59 -2.89 -4.69
N ARG A 79 17.90 -2.95 -5.98
CA ARG A 79 17.16 -3.82 -6.91
C ARG A 79 17.34 -5.29 -6.55
N GLN A 80 18.55 -5.70 -6.23
CA GLN A 80 18.81 -7.07 -5.82
C GLN A 80 18.12 -7.38 -4.50
N GLN A 81 18.15 -6.43 -3.56
CA GLN A 81 17.50 -6.59 -2.27
C GLN A 81 15.99 -6.75 -2.41
N SER A 82 15.38 -5.97 -3.30
CA SER A 82 13.95 -6.08 -3.58
C SER A 82 13.56 -7.48 -4.04
N LYS A 83 14.34 -8.05 -4.96
CA LYS A 83 14.09 -9.40 -5.47
C LYS A 83 14.27 -10.46 -4.38
N LEU A 84 15.33 -10.32 -3.60
CA LEU A 84 15.63 -11.28 -2.52
C LEU A 84 14.55 -11.26 -1.46
N LEU A 85 14.13 -10.08 -1.01
CA LEU A 85 13.10 -9.98 0.02
C LEU A 85 11.77 -10.53 -0.45
N LYS A 86 11.39 -10.28 -1.69
CA LYS A 86 10.14 -10.82 -2.24
C LYS A 86 10.20 -12.35 -2.27
N ALA A 87 11.32 -12.91 -2.74
CA ALA A 87 11.49 -14.37 -2.76
C ALA A 87 11.44 -14.95 -1.35
N ASP A 88 12.12 -14.32 -0.40
CA ASP A 88 12.12 -14.76 0.99
C ASP A 88 10.73 -14.72 1.60
N PHE A 89 9.96 -13.69 1.26
CA PHE A 89 8.58 -13.59 1.73
C PHE A 89 7.72 -14.75 1.18
N ILE A 90 7.83 -15.02 -0.12
CA ILE A 90 7.09 -16.11 -0.75
C ILE A 90 7.45 -17.45 -0.11
N ASN A 91 8.69 -17.63 0.27
CA ASN A 91 9.18 -18.87 0.88
C ASN A 91 9.00 -18.92 2.40
N GLY A 92 8.32 -17.94 2.98
CA GLY A 92 8.00 -17.92 4.40
C GLY A 92 9.17 -17.58 5.31
N LYS A 93 10.25 -17.03 4.77
CA LYS A 93 11.46 -16.70 5.54
C LYS A 93 11.37 -15.35 6.25
N ILE A 94 10.55 -14.44 5.75
CA ILE A 94 10.33 -13.13 6.35
C ILE A 94 8.83 -12.83 6.38
N ASP A 95 8.43 -11.89 7.23
CA ASP A 95 7.03 -11.49 7.33
C ASP A 95 6.73 -10.26 6.46
N THR A 96 5.45 -9.92 6.41
CA THR A 96 4.97 -8.76 5.64
C THR A 96 5.63 -7.47 6.12
N GLN A 97 5.80 -7.32 7.44
CA GLN A 97 6.36 -6.08 7.99
C GLN A 97 7.78 -5.84 7.49
N THR A 98 8.55 -6.89 7.29
CA THR A 98 9.91 -6.77 6.76
C THR A 98 9.90 -6.16 5.35
N LEU A 99 8.95 -6.59 4.50
CA LEU A 99 8.79 -5.99 3.17
C LEU A 99 8.42 -4.51 3.26
N LEU A 100 7.48 -4.19 4.16
CA LEU A 100 7.01 -2.81 4.31
C LEU A 100 8.11 -1.90 4.87
N ASP A 101 8.92 -2.41 5.79
CA ASP A 101 10.04 -1.64 6.35
C ASP A 101 11.06 -1.28 5.26
N PHE A 102 11.35 -2.22 4.36
CA PHE A 102 12.25 -1.95 3.24
C PHE A 102 11.72 -0.81 2.37
N LEU A 103 10.43 -0.86 2.01
CA LEU A 103 9.82 0.19 1.21
C LEU A 103 9.81 1.53 1.95
N ALA A 104 9.56 1.52 3.25
CA ALA A 104 9.55 2.75 4.05
C ALA A 104 10.95 3.39 4.08
N GLU A 105 11.99 2.59 4.19
CA GLU A 105 13.37 3.09 4.16
C GLU A 105 13.68 3.76 2.82
N LEU A 106 13.26 3.13 1.71
CA LEU A 106 13.47 3.70 0.38
C LEU A 106 12.65 4.98 0.19
N ALA A 107 11.42 5.00 0.71
CA ALA A 107 10.57 6.18 0.62
C ALA A 107 11.22 7.37 1.34
N ASN A 108 11.85 7.12 2.49
CA ASN A 108 12.60 8.16 3.22
C ASN A 108 13.84 8.58 2.44
N LYS A 109 14.59 7.61 1.93
CA LYS A 109 15.85 7.88 1.22
C LYS A 109 15.62 8.73 -0.02
N TYR A 110 14.59 8.42 -0.79
CA TYR A 110 14.30 9.08 -2.06
C TYR A 110 13.21 10.13 -1.97
N ASP A 111 12.74 10.41 -0.75
CA ASP A 111 11.73 11.43 -0.47
C ASP A 111 10.47 11.27 -1.33
N VAL A 112 9.94 10.06 -1.38
CA VAL A 112 8.72 9.77 -2.13
C VAL A 112 7.52 10.07 -1.25
N GLN A 113 7.01 11.30 -1.34
CA GLN A 113 5.96 11.80 -0.45
C GLN A 113 4.69 10.97 -0.49
N TYR A 114 4.29 10.50 -1.66
CA TYR A 114 3.08 9.69 -1.79
C TYR A 114 3.16 8.45 -0.89
N LEU A 115 4.30 7.77 -0.89
CA LEU A 115 4.49 6.59 -0.06
C LEU A 115 4.69 6.94 1.41
N LEU A 116 5.35 8.06 1.69
CA LEU A 116 5.54 8.50 3.07
C LEU A 116 4.21 8.81 3.76
N GLN A 117 3.20 9.21 2.99
CA GLN A 117 1.87 9.49 3.50
C GLN A 117 0.95 8.29 3.46
N SER A 118 1.38 7.18 2.85
CA SER A 118 0.56 5.96 2.78
C SER A 118 0.50 5.28 4.14
N ARG A 119 -0.72 5.01 4.60
CA ARG A 119 -0.93 4.44 5.93
C ARG A 119 -0.25 3.09 6.12
N VAL A 120 -0.22 2.27 5.06
CA VAL A 120 0.35 0.92 5.16
C VAL A 120 1.82 0.95 5.57
N LEU A 121 2.57 2.00 5.19
CA LEU A 121 3.96 2.14 5.56
C LEU A 121 4.14 2.85 6.90
N ASN A 122 3.07 3.40 7.47
CA ASN A 122 3.11 4.20 8.70
C ASN A 122 2.40 3.59 9.89
N THR A 123 1.84 2.37 9.75
CA THR A 123 1.09 1.74 10.84
C THR A 123 1.93 1.59 12.10
N LYS A 124 3.21 1.29 11.93
CA LYS A 124 4.14 1.11 13.02
C LYS A 124 4.42 2.39 13.81
N ARG A 125 4.17 3.55 13.19
CA ARG A 125 4.50 4.85 13.78
C ARG A 125 3.37 5.47 14.57
N LYS A 126 2.26 4.79 14.67
CA LYS A 126 1.05 5.32 15.31
C LYS A 126 0.98 5.00 16.78
N ARG A 127 2.05 5.12 17.44
CA ARG A 127 2.06 4.80 18.84
C ARG A 127 2.29 5.99 19.69
#